data_ef886f722dadc97e092b94847e68d441
#
_entry.id   ef886f722dadc97e092b94847e68d441
#
_cell.length_a   1.000
_cell.length_b   1.000
_cell.length_c   1.000
_cell.angle_alpha   90.00
_cell.angle_beta   90.00
_cell.angle_gamma   90.00
#
_symmetry.space_group_name_H-M   'P 1'
#
loop_
_entity.id
_entity.type
_entity.pdbx_description
1 polymer ?
#
loop_
_entity_poly.entity_id
_entity_poly.type
_entity_poly.pdbx_seq_one_letter_code
_entity_poly.pdbx_strand_id
1 'polypeptide(L)'
;MSQQIPGTILVVDDDEGVRRVLSRWVSDFGYAVKAAEDADTALEIVRECPIDVALVDVRMPGHDGIWLLDQISRFYPDIAVVFATGLLEMDPMITLRPGVVGYIVKPFNRDDLAKVIQRGMTERKRLEAERRTRARMLPSGMLEGLVVSRS
;
A
#
# COMPACT_ATOMS: atom_id res chain seq x y z
N MET A 1 5.32 -24.67 -16.13
CA MET A 1 5.46 -24.02 -14.84
C MET A 1 4.50 -22.87 -14.73
N SER A 2 3.71 -22.89 -13.73
CA SER A 2 2.82 -21.78 -13.51
C SER A 2 3.65 -20.56 -13.10
N GLN A 3 3.44 -19.49 -13.80
CA GLN A 3 4.04 -18.22 -13.45
C GLN A 3 3.09 -17.50 -12.53
N GLN A 4 3.21 -17.76 -11.27
CA GLN A 4 2.39 -17.07 -10.30
C GLN A 4 2.89 -15.62 -10.20
N ILE A 5 1.97 -14.69 -10.38
CA ILE A 5 2.25 -13.30 -10.14
C ILE A 5 2.43 -13.16 -8.62
N PRO A 6 3.58 -12.65 -8.13
CA PRO A 6 3.85 -12.61 -6.70
C PRO A 6 2.94 -11.69 -5.91
N GLY A 7 2.23 -10.80 -6.58
CA GLY A 7 1.28 -9.90 -5.92
C GLY A 7 0.88 -8.75 -6.81
N THR A 8 0.01 -7.91 -6.30
CA THR A 8 -0.51 -6.73 -7.00
C THR A 8 -0.10 -5.47 -6.26
N ILE A 9 0.49 -4.55 -6.99
CA ILE A 9 0.94 -3.26 -6.47
C ILE A 9 0.03 -2.16 -7.03
N LEU A 10 -0.43 -1.30 -6.15
CA LEU A 10 -1.17 -0.10 -6.53
C LEU A 10 -0.21 1.09 -6.56
N VAL A 11 -0.10 1.75 -7.69
CA VAL A 11 0.72 2.96 -7.86
C VAL A 11 -0.21 4.16 -7.86
N VAL A 12 -0.01 5.07 -6.90
CA VAL A 12 -0.83 6.28 -6.75
C VAL A 12 0.06 7.49 -6.86
N ASP A 13 -0.08 8.23 -7.96
CA ASP A 13 0.70 9.44 -8.22
C ASP A 13 -0.09 10.32 -9.18
N ASP A 14 -0.19 11.61 -8.90
CA ASP A 14 -0.94 12.54 -9.74
C ASP A 14 -0.19 12.92 -11.03
N ASP A 15 1.12 12.72 -11.07
CA ASP A 15 1.93 12.97 -12.26
C ASP A 15 1.85 11.77 -13.20
N GLU A 16 1.26 11.97 -14.37
CA GLU A 16 1.07 10.89 -15.35
C GLU A 16 2.39 10.27 -15.78
N GLY A 17 3.42 11.08 -16.01
CA GLY A 17 4.73 10.58 -16.42
C GLY A 17 5.37 9.70 -15.37
N VAL A 18 5.35 10.14 -14.13
CA VAL A 18 5.86 9.37 -12.99
C VAL A 18 5.07 8.09 -12.83
N ARG A 19 3.74 8.18 -12.84
CA ARG A 19 2.85 7.03 -12.67
C ARG A 19 3.12 5.97 -13.75
N ARG A 20 3.33 6.40 -14.98
CA ARG A 20 3.62 5.51 -16.11
C ARG A 20 4.96 4.80 -15.95
N VAL A 21 6.00 5.53 -15.57
CA VAL A 21 7.34 4.95 -15.35
C VAL A 21 7.31 3.94 -14.21
N LEU A 22 6.71 4.31 -13.08
CA LEU A 22 6.63 3.43 -11.92
C LEU A 22 5.83 2.16 -12.24
N SER A 23 4.71 2.30 -12.94
CA SER A 23 3.89 1.16 -13.33
C SER A 23 4.66 0.19 -14.23
N ARG A 24 5.45 0.74 -15.15
CA ARG A 24 6.28 -0.09 -16.02
C ARG A 24 7.34 -0.84 -15.25
N TRP A 25 8.05 -0.15 -14.36
CA TRP A 25 9.09 -0.80 -13.56
C TRP A 25 8.50 -1.91 -12.69
N VAL A 26 7.40 -1.63 -12.02
CA VAL A 26 6.73 -2.62 -11.17
C VAL A 26 6.28 -3.83 -11.97
N SER A 27 5.73 -3.60 -13.15
CA SER A 27 5.35 -4.68 -14.06
C SER A 27 6.56 -5.52 -14.50
N ASP A 28 7.67 -4.84 -14.80
CA ASP A 28 8.91 -5.53 -15.19
C ASP A 28 9.46 -6.40 -14.05
N PHE A 29 9.21 -6.04 -12.80
CA PHE A 29 9.61 -6.86 -11.65
C PHE A 29 8.76 -8.11 -11.47
N GLY A 30 7.67 -8.25 -12.24
CA GLY A 30 6.81 -9.43 -12.20
C GLY A 30 5.52 -9.27 -11.40
N TYR A 31 5.22 -8.08 -10.90
CA TYR A 31 3.97 -7.83 -10.17
C TYR A 31 2.85 -7.41 -11.11
N ALA A 32 1.62 -7.69 -10.73
CA ALA A 32 0.48 -7.06 -11.35
C ALA A 32 0.40 -5.60 -10.87
N VAL A 33 -0.06 -4.70 -11.72
CA VAL A 33 -0.09 -3.28 -11.41
C VAL A 33 -1.49 -2.72 -11.59
N LYS A 34 -1.93 -1.94 -10.62
CA LYS A 34 -3.06 -1.03 -10.75
C LYS A 34 -2.52 0.37 -10.54
N ALA A 35 -3.10 1.34 -11.22
CA ALA A 35 -2.63 2.72 -11.14
C ALA A 35 -3.81 3.67 -10.90
N ALA A 36 -3.57 4.69 -10.09
CA ALA A 36 -4.56 5.71 -9.79
C ALA A 36 -3.90 7.09 -9.82
N GLU A 37 -4.63 8.07 -10.34
CA GLU A 37 -4.14 9.45 -10.42
C GLU A 37 -4.44 10.27 -9.17
N ASP A 38 -5.32 9.80 -8.30
CA ASP A 38 -5.68 10.49 -7.07
C ASP A 38 -6.08 9.48 -5.99
N ALA A 39 -6.25 10.00 -4.78
CA ALA A 39 -6.56 9.18 -3.62
C ALA A 39 -7.96 8.55 -3.70
N ASP A 40 -8.94 9.27 -4.22
CA ASP A 40 -10.30 8.76 -4.33
C ASP A 40 -10.38 7.57 -5.29
N THR A 41 -9.72 7.69 -6.45
CA THR A 41 -9.63 6.59 -7.42
C THR A 41 -8.89 5.39 -6.81
N ALA A 42 -7.80 5.65 -6.07
CA ALA A 42 -7.05 4.60 -5.40
C ALA A 42 -7.95 3.83 -4.41
N LEU A 43 -8.76 4.54 -3.66
CA LEU A 43 -9.65 3.90 -2.69
C LEU A 43 -10.71 3.03 -3.38
N GLU A 44 -11.23 3.46 -4.52
CA GLU A 44 -12.14 2.65 -5.32
C GLU A 44 -11.48 1.35 -5.79
N ILE A 45 -10.23 1.44 -6.25
CA ILE A 45 -9.48 0.27 -6.68
C ILE A 45 -9.26 -0.69 -5.53
N VAL A 46 -8.91 -0.19 -4.36
CA VAL A 46 -8.69 -1.02 -3.16
C VAL A 46 -9.97 -1.75 -2.76
N ARG A 47 -11.13 -1.12 -2.93
CA ARG A 47 -12.41 -1.76 -2.65
C ARG A 47 -12.73 -2.91 -3.60
N GLU A 48 -12.32 -2.80 -4.84
CA GLU A 48 -12.71 -3.75 -5.90
C GLU A 48 -11.67 -4.82 -6.17
N CYS A 49 -10.41 -4.54 -5.88
CA CYS A 49 -9.29 -5.41 -6.26
C CYS A 49 -8.43 -5.73 -5.05
N PRO A 50 -7.96 -6.98 -4.92
CA PRO A 50 -6.97 -7.29 -3.88
C PRO A 50 -5.64 -6.60 -4.19
N ILE A 51 -5.15 -5.83 -3.25
CA ILE A 51 -3.88 -5.10 -3.35
C ILE A 51 -2.98 -5.56 -2.21
N ASP A 52 -1.73 -5.85 -2.52
CA ASP A 52 -0.74 -6.26 -1.52
C ASP A 52 0.05 -5.07 -0.98
N VAL A 53 0.54 -4.21 -1.88
CA VAL A 53 1.33 -3.04 -1.51
C VAL A 53 0.79 -1.84 -2.29
N ALA A 54 0.65 -0.71 -1.62
CA ALA A 54 0.31 0.56 -2.24
C ALA A 54 1.52 1.48 -2.19
N LEU A 55 1.98 1.92 -3.34
CA LEU A 55 3.05 2.90 -3.49
C LEU A 55 2.38 4.25 -3.72
N VAL A 56 2.46 5.13 -2.74
CA VAL A 56 1.62 6.32 -2.68
C VAL A 56 2.45 7.59 -2.59
N ASP A 57 2.18 8.56 -3.47
CA ASP A 57 2.74 9.89 -3.35
C ASP A 57 2.06 10.61 -2.17
N VAL A 58 2.85 11.27 -1.35
CA VAL A 58 2.33 12.01 -0.18
C VAL A 58 1.49 13.19 -0.64
N ARG A 59 2.00 13.96 -1.61
CA ARG A 59 1.31 15.17 -2.08
C ARG A 59 0.55 14.96 -3.36
N MET A 60 -0.75 15.14 -3.27
CA MET A 60 -1.66 15.08 -4.42
C MET A 60 -2.78 16.09 -4.22
N PRO A 61 -3.33 16.67 -5.32
CA PRO A 61 -4.49 17.54 -5.22
C PRO A 61 -5.69 16.78 -4.62
N GLY A 62 -6.53 17.50 -3.89
CA GLY A 62 -7.67 16.89 -3.21
C GLY A 62 -7.22 16.15 -1.95
N HIS A 63 -7.71 14.94 -1.77
CA HIS A 63 -7.24 14.09 -0.67
C HIS A 63 -5.80 13.65 -0.97
N ASP A 64 -4.92 13.79 0.00
CA ASP A 64 -3.51 13.46 -0.17
C ASP A 64 -3.18 12.02 0.22
N GLY A 65 -1.88 11.68 0.16
CA GLY A 65 -1.43 10.33 0.51
C GLY A 65 -1.65 9.97 1.97
N ILE A 66 -1.61 10.94 2.88
CA ILE A 66 -1.85 10.69 4.30
C ILE A 66 -3.32 10.33 4.53
N TRP A 67 -4.22 11.07 3.89
CA TRP A 67 -5.64 10.75 3.95
C TRP A 67 -5.90 9.33 3.45
N LEU A 68 -5.27 8.97 2.31
CA LEU A 68 -5.41 7.63 1.73
C LEU A 68 -4.87 6.56 2.68
N LEU A 69 -3.72 6.80 3.30
CA LEU A 69 -3.16 5.90 4.31
C LEU A 69 -4.16 5.65 5.44
N ASP A 70 -4.78 6.72 5.95
CA ASP A 70 -5.73 6.60 7.05
C ASP A 70 -6.93 5.73 6.65
N GLN A 71 -7.43 5.89 5.43
CA GLN A 71 -8.52 5.06 4.90
C GLN A 71 -8.11 3.60 4.76
N ILE A 72 -6.93 3.36 4.18
CA ILE A 72 -6.42 2.01 3.99
C ILE A 72 -6.18 1.33 5.34
N SER A 73 -5.53 2.01 6.26
CA SER A 73 -5.22 1.43 7.58
C SER A 73 -6.48 1.07 8.36
N ARG A 74 -7.53 1.84 8.20
CA ARG A 74 -8.79 1.61 8.90
C ARG A 74 -9.57 0.44 8.31
N PHE A 75 -9.67 0.35 6.99
CA PHE A 75 -10.58 -0.58 6.32
C PHE A 75 -9.87 -1.75 5.63
N TYR A 76 -8.59 -1.62 5.33
CA TYR A 76 -7.80 -2.63 4.60
C TYR A 76 -6.43 -2.80 5.25
N PRO A 77 -6.40 -3.23 6.53
CA PRO A 77 -5.15 -3.21 7.33
C PRO A 77 -4.06 -4.18 6.87
N ASP A 78 -4.38 -5.10 5.96
CA ASP A 78 -3.39 -6.02 5.42
C ASP A 78 -2.57 -5.41 4.28
N ILE A 79 -2.99 -4.26 3.74
CA ILE A 79 -2.24 -3.61 2.67
C ILE A 79 -1.05 -2.88 3.28
N ALA A 80 0.14 -3.18 2.78
CA ALA A 80 1.35 -2.46 3.18
C ALA A 80 1.45 -1.17 2.37
N VAL A 81 1.67 -0.04 3.03
CA VAL A 81 1.79 1.26 2.36
C VAL A 81 3.24 1.70 2.35
N VAL A 82 3.74 2.05 1.16
CA VAL A 82 5.05 2.65 0.95
C VAL A 82 4.83 4.04 0.37
N PHE A 83 5.41 5.06 1.00
CA PHE A 83 5.34 6.41 0.45
C PHE A 83 6.48 6.69 -0.52
N ALA A 84 6.14 7.27 -1.68
CA ALA A 84 7.10 7.82 -2.63
C ALA A 84 6.96 9.32 -2.60
N THR A 85 7.97 10.03 -2.11
CA THR A 85 7.83 11.45 -1.80
C THR A 85 9.09 12.24 -2.14
N GLY A 86 8.94 13.54 -2.36
CA GLY A 86 10.08 14.44 -2.49
C GLY A 86 10.73 14.69 -1.13
N LEU A 87 12.00 15.08 -1.16
CA LEU A 87 12.76 15.29 0.06
C LEU A 87 12.14 16.36 0.96
N LEU A 88 11.60 17.42 0.35
CA LEU A 88 11.02 18.54 1.09
C LEU A 88 9.65 18.22 1.71
N GLU A 89 8.98 17.18 1.23
CA GLU A 89 7.68 16.76 1.76
C GLU A 89 7.82 15.67 2.82
N MET A 90 9.04 15.28 3.13
CA MET A 90 9.32 14.20 4.05
C MET A 90 9.11 14.67 5.49
N ASP A 91 8.15 14.07 6.16
CA ASP A 91 7.92 14.26 7.58
C ASP A 91 8.26 12.94 8.29
N PRO A 92 9.27 12.94 9.19
CA PRO A 92 9.62 11.71 9.91
C PRO A 92 8.46 11.06 10.66
N MET A 93 7.48 11.84 11.09
CA MET A 93 6.33 11.32 11.81
C MET A 93 5.43 10.45 10.94
N ILE A 94 5.49 10.62 9.63
CA ILE A 94 4.71 9.80 8.69
C ILE A 94 5.12 8.33 8.79
N THR A 95 6.41 8.06 8.97
CA THR A 95 6.93 6.71 9.02
C THR A 95 6.48 5.94 10.27
N LEU A 96 5.98 6.65 11.27
CA LEU A 96 5.50 6.04 12.52
C LEU A 96 4.01 5.70 12.46
N ARG A 97 3.31 6.10 11.41
CA ARG A 97 1.88 5.80 11.29
C ARG A 97 1.65 4.31 11.02
N PRO A 98 0.59 3.73 11.61
CA PRO A 98 0.24 2.34 11.33
C PRO A 98 0.04 2.09 9.84
N GLY A 99 0.52 0.96 9.35
CA GLY A 99 0.37 0.57 7.94
C GLY A 99 1.50 1.02 7.04
N VAL A 100 2.31 1.97 7.47
CA VAL A 100 3.48 2.41 6.70
C VAL A 100 4.63 1.44 6.95
N VAL A 101 5.07 0.77 5.89
CA VAL A 101 6.16 -0.19 5.98
C VAL A 101 7.47 0.33 5.40
N GLY A 102 7.43 1.48 4.73
CA GLY A 102 8.63 2.07 4.19
C GLY A 102 8.32 3.36 3.42
N TYR A 103 9.38 4.00 2.98
CA TYR A 103 9.28 5.16 2.11
C TYR A 103 10.48 5.18 1.17
N ILE A 104 10.32 5.90 0.07
CA ILE A 104 11.38 6.09 -0.90
C ILE A 104 11.34 7.56 -1.35
N VAL A 105 12.50 8.19 -1.44
CA VAL A 105 12.62 9.62 -1.73
C VAL A 105 12.93 9.83 -3.20
N LYS A 106 12.13 10.67 -3.87
CA LYS A 106 12.35 11.04 -5.27
C LYS A 106 13.54 11.99 -5.40
N PRO A 107 14.38 11.85 -6.42
CA PRO A 107 14.36 10.81 -7.44
C PRO A 107 15.00 9.51 -6.95
N PHE A 108 14.49 8.39 -7.42
CA PHE A 108 15.02 7.08 -7.08
C PHE A 108 15.17 6.22 -8.34
N ASN A 109 15.97 5.17 -8.27
CA ASN A 109 16.21 4.28 -9.39
C ASN A 109 15.39 2.98 -9.27
N ARG A 110 15.46 2.15 -10.32
CA ARG A 110 14.74 0.88 -10.37
C ARG A 110 15.10 -0.04 -9.21
N ASP A 111 16.38 -0.12 -8.87
CA ASP A 111 16.84 -1.03 -7.83
C ASP A 111 16.28 -0.63 -6.47
N ASP A 112 16.26 0.67 -6.17
CA ASP A 112 15.67 1.17 -4.92
C ASP A 112 14.19 0.84 -4.85
N LEU A 113 13.48 1.02 -5.95
CA LEU A 113 12.06 0.71 -6.01
C LEU A 113 11.81 -0.78 -5.81
N ALA A 114 12.60 -1.64 -6.48
CA ALA A 114 12.46 -3.09 -6.33
C ALA A 114 12.63 -3.52 -4.88
N LYS A 115 13.61 -2.96 -4.19
CA LYS A 115 13.89 -3.29 -2.78
C LYS A 115 12.76 -2.87 -1.86
N VAL A 116 12.23 -1.67 -2.02
CA VAL A 116 11.17 -1.18 -1.13
C VAL A 116 9.85 -1.94 -1.37
N ILE A 117 9.57 -2.31 -2.60
CA ILE A 117 8.38 -3.13 -2.90
C ILE A 117 8.53 -4.53 -2.31
N GLN A 118 9.70 -5.13 -2.45
CA GLN A 118 9.96 -6.45 -1.88
C GLN A 118 9.80 -6.45 -0.36
N ARG A 119 10.30 -5.40 0.28
CA ARG A 119 10.11 -5.20 1.72
C ARG A 119 8.62 -5.06 2.05
N GLY A 120 7.89 -4.30 1.24
CA GLY A 120 6.44 -4.14 1.41
C GLY A 120 5.70 -5.47 1.32
N MET A 121 6.08 -6.31 0.36
CA MET A 121 5.47 -7.64 0.21
C MET A 121 5.74 -8.52 1.44
N THR A 122 6.95 -8.48 1.98
CA THR A 122 7.30 -9.22 3.19
C THR A 122 6.50 -8.74 4.39
N GLU A 123 6.41 -7.43 4.57
CA GLU A 123 5.65 -6.85 5.68
C GLU A 123 4.16 -7.12 5.57
N ARG A 124 3.62 -7.10 4.36
CA ARG A 124 2.21 -7.41 4.12
C ARG A 124 1.87 -8.83 4.60
N LYS A 125 2.72 -9.79 4.29
CA LYS A 125 2.53 -11.17 4.74
C LYS A 125 2.59 -11.28 6.25
N ARG A 126 3.51 -10.56 6.88
CA ARG A 126 3.65 -10.53 8.33
C ARG A 126 2.40 -9.94 8.99
N LEU A 127 1.90 -8.82 8.46
CA LEU A 127 0.69 -8.17 8.98
C LEU A 127 -0.52 -9.09 8.90
N GLU A 128 -0.68 -9.78 7.79
CA GLU A 128 -1.77 -10.75 7.61
C GLU A 128 -1.66 -11.90 8.61
N ALA A 129 -0.46 -12.44 8.80
CA ALA A 129 -0.24 -13.54 9.73
C ALA A 129 -0.51 -13.13 11.18
N GLU A 130 -0.06 -11.93 11.56
CA GLU A 130 -0.30 -11.40 12.92
C GLU A 130 -1.80 -11.21 13.16
N ARG A 131 -2.51 -10.68 12.18
CA ARG A 131 -3.95 -10.47 12.29
C ARG A 131 -4.69 -11.80 12.44
N ARG A 132 -4.32 -12.82 11.68
CA ARG A 132 -4.91 -14.16 11.80
C ARG A 132 -4.66 -14.75 13.16
N THR A 133 -3.43 -14.66 13.66
CA THR A 133 -3.08 -15.17 14.98
C THR A 133 -3.88 -14.47 16.07
N ARG A 134 -3.98 -13.15 16.00
CA ARG A 134 -4.74 -12.38 16.97
C ARG A 134 -6.22 -12.77 16.96
N ALA A 135 -6.79 -12.94 15.78
CA ALA A 135 -8.19 -13.36 15.63
C ALA A 135 -8.45 -14.73 16.26
N ARG A 136 -7.51 -15.67 16.10
CA ARG A 136 -7.64 -17.02 16.70
C ARG A 136 -7.58 -17.00 18.21
N MET A 137 -6.92 -16.01 18.79
CA MET A 137 -6.75 -15.91 20.24
C MET A 137 -7.92 -15.21 20.93
N LEU A 138 -8.83 -14.59 20.18
CA LEU A 138 -9.99 -13.94 20.75
C LEU A 138 -11.11 -14.93 21.05
N PRO A 139 -11.85 -14.75 22.16
CA PRO A 139 -13.08 -15.50 22.39
C PRO A 139 -14.08 -15.31 21.25
N SER A 140 -14.91 -16.33 20.99
CA SER A 140 -15.88 -16.29 19.89
C SER A 140 -16.78 -15.07 19.91
N GLY A 141 -17.26 -14.68 21.09
CA GLY A 141 -18.12 -13.50 21.22
C GLY A 141 -17.42 -12.21 20.81
N MET A 142 -16.12 -12.09 21.07
CA MET A 142 -15.35 -10.92 20.65
C MET A 142 -15.16 -10.87 19.14
N LEU A 143 -14.97 -12.03 18.50
CA LEU A 143 -14.86 -12.11 17.04
C LEU A 143 -16.16 -11.68 16.38
N GLU A 144 -17.29 -12.10 16.90
CA GLU A 144 -18.59 -11.68 16.38
C GLU A 144 -18.77 -10.17 16.50
N GLY A 145 -18.38 -9.60 17.62
CA GLY A 145 -18.41 -8.14 17.81
C GLY A 145 -17.55 -7.40 16.82
N LEU A 146 -16.34 -7.92 16.54
CA LEU A 146 -15.45 -7.31 15.57
C LEU A 146 -16.01 -7.37 14.16
N VAL A 147 -16.67 -8.46 13.79
CA VAL A 147 -17.31 -8.60 12.47
C VAL A 147 -18.45 -7.59 12.33
N VAL A 148 -19.28 -7.45 13.35
CA VAL A 148 -20.40 -6.50 13.33
C VAL A 148 -19.91 -5.07 13.22
N SER A 149 -18.82 -4.72 13.90
CA SER A 149 -18.29 -3.35 13.88
C SER A 149 -17.71 -2.94 12.52
N ARG A 150 -17.54 -3.88 11.60
CA ARG A 150 -17.03 -3.60 10.25
C ARG A 150 -18.14 -3.33 9.24
N SER A 151 -19.37 -3.59 9.59
CA SER A 151 -20.49 -3.40 8.67
C SER A 151 -20.89 -1.94 8.50
#